data_601c85c275124c5caca05cc1d82ae63c
#
_entry.id   601c85c275124c5caca05cc1d82ae63c
#
_cell.length_a   1.000
_cell.length_b   1.000
_cell.length_c   1.000
_cell.angle_alpha   90.00
_cell.angle_beta   90.00
_cell.angle_gamma   90.00
#
_symmetry.space_group_name_H-M   'P 1'
#
loop_
_entity.id
_entity.type
_entity.pdbx_description
1 polymer ?
#
loop_
_entity_poly.entity_id
_entity_poly.type
_entity_poly.pdbx_seq_one_letter_code
_entity_poly.pdbx_strand_id
1 'polypeptide(L)'
;MDIEIVLKGIQDKITIHDMKDSGLTVRVAHSMCVDAGKGGRIINSNGDADEDAWGKRVSWVDFNGPVEGEIMGVAMLNHPDSFRYPTPWHVRTYGLFTANPFALEKVAGEKDSGDVDLAKDQSITLRHRIIFHEGDEKMAKIAEAWQAYAQ
;
A
#
# COMPACT_ATOMS: atom_id res chain seq x y z
N MET A 1 6.44 -9.93 -7.20
CA MET A 1 5.14 -10.58 -7.51
C MET A 1 4.17 -9.50 -7.94
N ASP A 2 3.66 -9.58 -9.18
CA ASP A 2 2.66 -8.63 -9.69
C ASP A 2 1.26 -9.11 -9.36
N ILE A 3 0.42 -8.17 -8.92
CA ILE A 3 -0.96 -8.42 -8.51
C ILE A 3 -1.86 -7.47 -9.28
N GLU A 4 -2.81 -8.02 -10.01
CA GLU A 4 -3.90 -7.29 -10.63
C GLU A 4 -5.22 -7.76 -10.03
N ILE A 5 -6.02 -6.83 -9.53
CA ILE A 5 -7.34 -7.08 -8.96
C ILE A 5 -8.36 -6.30 -9.78
N VAL A 6 -9.29 -7.00 -10.40
CA VAL A 6 -10.41 -6.39 -11.13
C VAL A 6 -11.69 -6.55 -10.32
N LEU A 7 -12.30 -5.43 -9.94
CA LEU A 7 -13.60 -5.39 -9.29
C LEU A 7 -14.65 -4.99 -10.34
N LYS A 8 -15.63 -5.85 -10.56
CA LYS A 8 -16.68 -5.66 -11.58
C LYS A 8 -18.06 -5.57 -10.94
N GLY A 9 -18.85 -4.57 -11.33
CA GLY A 9 -20.25 -4.47 -10.98
C GLY A 9 -21.06 -5.59 -11.62
N ILE A 10 -21.77 -6.37 -10.80
CA ILE A 10 -22.63 -7.49 -11.24
C ILE A 10 -24.13 -7.19 -11.10
N GLN A 11 -24.47 -6.06 -10.51
CA GLN A 11 -25.83 -5.55 -10.31
C GLN A 11 -25.94 -4.13 -10.88
N ASP A 12 -27.15 -3.59 -10.97
CA ASP A 12 -27.41 -2.26 -11.54
C ASP A 12 -26.64 -1.16 -10.82
N LYS A 13 -26.42 -1.33 -9.52
CA LYS A 13 -25.56 -0.46 -8.70
C LYS A 13 -24.94 -1.24 -7.55
N ILE A 14 -23.61 -1.12 -7.40
CA ILE A 14 -22.85 -1.57 -6.23
C ILE A 14 -22.07 -0.37 -5.69
N THR A 15 -22.19 -0.10 -4.40
CA THR A 15 -21.38 0.94 -3.74
C THR A 15 -20.29 0.28 -2.88
N ILE A 16 -19.04 0.63 -3.15
CA ILE A 16 -17.88 0.31 -2.30
C ILE A 16 -17.66 1.53 -1.42
N HIS A 17 -17.88 1.39 -0.12
CA HIS A 17 -17.81 2.51 0.81
C HIS A 17 -16.37 2.87 1.20
N ASP A 18 -16.18 4.16 1.54
CA ASP A 18 -14.95 4.66 2.16
C ASP A 18 -14.74 3.99 3.53
N MET A 19 -13.79 3.08 3.60
CA MET A 19 -13.47 2.30 4.80
C MET A 19 -11.98 2.08 4.94
N LYS A 20 -11.48 2.08 6.20
CA LYS A 20 -10.07 1.78 6.49
C LYS A 20 -9.67 0.35 6.14
N ASP A 21 -10.62 -0.60 6.26
CA ASP A 21 -10.37 -2.04 6.22
C ASP A 21 -10.65 -2.62 4.82
N SER A 22 -10.25 -1.91 3.77
CA SER A 22 -10.38 -2.33 2.38
C SER A 22 -9.06 -2.17 1.61
N GLY A 23 -9.00 -2.64 0.36
CA GLY A 23 -7.80 -2.58 -0.48
C GLY A 23 -6.94 -3.84 -0.40
N LEU A 24 -5.69 -3.73 -0.87
CA LEU A 24 -4.71 -4.82 -0.83
C LEU A 24 -3.90 -4.74 0.47
N THR A 25 -4.00 -5.77 1.31
CA THR A 25 -3.38 -5.80 2.64
C THR A 25 -2.35 -6.92 2.77
N VAL A 26 -1.21 -6.58 3.37
CA VAL A 26 -0.18 -7.52 3.84
C VAL A 26 0.00 -7.30 5.34
N ARG A 27 0.36 -8.36 6.07
CA ARG A 27 0.87 -8.28 7.44
C ARG A 27 2.32 -8.68 7.46
N VAL A 28 3.18 -7.82 8.02
CA VAL A 28 4.60 -8.13 8.18
C VAL A 28 4.87 -8.89 9.48
N ALA A 29 6.02 -9.52 9.57
CA ALA A 29 6.46 -10.20 10.78
C ALA A 29 6.53 -9.22 11.97
N HIS A 30 6.20 -9.70 13.18
CA HIS A 30 6.22 -8.84 14.38
C HIS A 30 7.58 -8.17 14.60
N SER A 31 8.68 -8.84 14.30
CA SER A 31 10.02 -8.28 14.42
C SER A 31 10.30 -7.11 13.47
N MET A 32 9.55 -6.98 12.36
CA MET A 32 9.60 -5.88 11.41
C MET A 32 8.68 -4.72 11.80
N CYS A 33 7.86 -4.88 12.85
CA CYS A 33 7.00 -3.81 13.34
C CYS A 33 7.84 -2.74 14.06
N VAL A 34 7.53 -1.47 13.82
CA VAL A 34 8.16 -0.34 14.55
C VAL A 34 7.91 -0.48 16.05
N ASP A 35 6.65 -0.79 16.45
CA ASP A 35 6.23 -0.96 17.84
C ASP A 35 7.00 -2.08 18.58
N ALA A 36 7.58 -3.03 17.86
CA ALA A 36 8.37 -4.09 18.46
C ALA A 36 9.68 -3.60 19.09
N GLY A 37 10.14 -2.39 18.71
CA GLY A 37 11.39 -1.80 19.23
C GLY A 37 12.65 -2.59 18.86
N LYS A 38 12.58 -3.38 17.77
CA LYS A 38 13.67 -4.27 17.32
C LYS A 38 14.42 -3.74 16.10
N GLY A 39 14.15 -2.50 15.67
CA GLY A 39 14.74 -1.91 14.48
C GLY A 39 13.87 -2.05 13.22
N GLY A 40 12.60 -2.44 13.39
CA GLY A 40 11.61 -2.36 12.31
C GLY A 40 11.36 -0.92 11.90
N ARG A 41 11.11 -0.69 10.61
CA ARG A 41 10.93 0.63 10.01
C ARG A 41 9.89 0.59 8.89
N ILE A 42 9.18 1.71 8.74
CA ILE A 42 8.36 2.03 7.57
C ILE A 42 9.02 3.19 6.84
N ILE A 43 9.03 3.17 5.51
CA ILE A 43 9.47 4.29 4.69
C ILE A 43 8.64 4.36 3.41
N ASN A 44 8.35 5.55 2.90
CA ASN A 44 7.62 5.72 1.65
C ASN A 44 8.42 6.49 0.60
N SER A 45 7.86 6.61 -0.60
CA SER A 45 8.52 7.28 -1.74
C SER A 45 8.78 8.77 -1.55
N ASN A 46 8.15 9.41 -0.58
CA ASN A 46 8.40 10.81 -0.22
C ASN A 46 9.46 10.96 0.88
N GLY A 47 9.88 9.86 1.51
CA GLY A 47 10.79 9.87 2.66
C GLY A 47 10.08 10.01 4.01
N ASP A 48 8.73 10.00 4.06
CA ASP A 48 8.01 9.93 5.32
C ASP A 48 8.27 8.57 5.97
N ALA A 49 8.55 8.55 7.27
CA ALA A 49 8.92 7.35 8.00
C ALA A 49 7.95 7.02 9.13
N ASP A 50 7.82 5.73 9.42
CA ASP A 50 7.11 5.18 10.57
C ASP A 50 5.65 5.71 10.68
N GLU A 51 5.30 6.44 11.72
CA GLU A 51 3.97 7.00 11.93
C GLU A 51 3.60 8.04 10.87
N ASP A 52 4.57 8.80 10.36
CA ASP A 52 4.36 9.84 9.36
C ASP A 52 4.02 9.28 7.96
N ALA A 53 4.29 8.01 7.72
CA ALA A 53 3.92 7.33 6.47
C ALA A 53 2.41 7.04 6.37
N TRP A 54 1.67 7.09 7.50
CA TRP A 54 0.23 6.83 7.52
C TRP A 54 -0.56 7.88 6.74
N GLY A 55 -1.54 7.43 5.96
CA GLY A 55 -2.49 8.28 5.24
C GLY A 55 -1.92 8.98 4.01
N LYS A 56 -0.64 8.85 3.73
CA LYS A 56 -0.02 9.49 2.56
C LYS A 56 -0.46 8.82 1.25
N ARG A 57 -0.55 9.63 0.19
CA ARG A 57 -0.74 9.15 -1.18
C ARG A 57 0.60 9.20 -1.89
N VAL A 58 1.23 8.04 -2.04
CA VAL A 58 2.59 7.88 -2.55
C VAL A 58 2.70 6.67 -3.48
N SER A 59 3.79 6.61 -4.24
CA SER A 59 4.01 5.59 -5.27
C SER A 59 4.31 4.21 -4.71
N TRP A 60 4.99 4.15 -3.57
CA TRP A 60 5.36 2.90 -2.90
C TRP A 60 5.58 3.13 -1.40
N VAL A 61 5.45 2.06 -0.66
CA VAL A 61 5.84 1.96 0.76
C VAL A 61 6.66 0.70 0.96
N ASP A 62 7.63 0.75 1.85
CA ASP A 62 8.47 -0.34 2.29
C ASP A 62 8.42 -0.52 3.81
N PHE A 63 8.33 -1.78 4.24
CA PHE A 63 8.58 -2.21 5.61
C PHE A 63 9.85 -3.03 5.63
N ASN A 64 10.82 -2.66 6.46
CA ASN A 64 12.00 -3.45 6.66
C ASN A 64 12.33 -3.62 8.15
N GLY A 65 13.01 -4.69 8.50
CA GLY A 65 13.38 -4.99 9.87
C GLY A 65 13.95 -6.38 10.06
N PRO A 66 14.37 -6.74 11.28
CA PRO A 66 15.06 -7.99 11.53
C PRO A 66 14.10 -9.20 11.45
N VAL A 67 14.51 -10.19 10.66
CA VAL A 67 13.89 -11.52 10.57
C VAL A 67 14.99 -12.56 10.64
N GLU A 68 14.98 -13.41 11.66
CA GLU A 68 15.97 -14.49 11.87
C GLU A 68 17.44 -14.02 11.85
N GLY A 69 17.69 -12.77 12.26
CA GLY A 69 19.04 -12.19 12.36
C GLY A 69 19.47 -11.36 11.16
N GLU A 70 18.71 -11.39 10.07
CA GLU A 70 18.97 -10.60 8.86
C GLU A 70 17.95 -9.46 8.74
N ILE A 71 18.32 -8.36 8.07
CA ILE A 71 17.37 -7.31 7.72
C ILE A 71 16.64 -7.71 6.45
N MET A 72 15.35 -7.91 6.57
CA MET A 72 14.46 -8.26 5.46
C MET A 72 13.43 -7.17 5.22
N GLY A 73 12.97 -7.01 3.99
CA GLY A 73 11.98 -6.02 3.64
C GLY A 73 10.86 -6.56 2.77
N VAL A 74 9.74 -5.85 2.84
CA VAL A 74 8.56 -6.04 1.98
C VAL A 74 8.15 -4.69 1.45
N ALA A 75 8.39 -4.44 0.17
CA ALA A 75 7.91 -3.24 -0.52
C ALA A 75 6.63 -3.54 -1.30
N MET A 76 5.69 -2.62 -1.28
CA MET A 76 4.52 -2.64 -2.15
C MET A 76 4.51 -1.38 -3.02
N LEU A 77 4.48 -1.59 -4.34
CA LEU A 77 4.50 -0.55 -5.35
C LEU A 77 3.11 -0.43 -5.97
N ASN A 78 2.64 0.81 -6.14
CA ASN A 78 1.38 1.11 -6.81
C ASN A 78 1.66 1.57 -8.25
N HIS A 79 1.03 0.92 -9.24
CA HIS A 79 1.20 1.26 -10.65
C HIS A 79 0.43 2.53 -11.01
N PRO A 80 0.96 3.40 -11.90
CA PRO A 80 0.26 4.62 -12.34
C PRO A 80 -1.13 4.38 -12.95
N ASP A 81 -1.33 3.24 -13.63
CA ASP A 81 -2.63 2.84 -14.18
C ASP A 81 -3.57 2.19 -13.16
N SER A 82 -3.19 2.11 -11.90
CA SER A 82 -4.07 1.61 -10.84
C SER A 82 -5.16 2.62 -10.53
N PHE A 83 -6.37 2.14 -10.27
CA PHE A 83 -7.47 3.00 -9.85
C PHE A 83 -7.06 3.90 -8.68
N ARG A 84 -7.29 5.22 -8.83
CA ARG A 84 -6.95 6.27 -7.86
C ARG A 84 -5.46 6.32 -7.47
N TYR A 85 -4.58 6.10 -8.45
CA TYR A 85 -3.15 6.34 -8.24
C TYR A 85 -2.83 7.83 -7.98
N PRO A 86 -1.90 8.19 -7.06
CA PRO A 86 -1.32 7.32 -6.04
C PRO A 86 -2.37 6.94 -4.99
N THR A 87 -2.36 5.67 -4.56
CA THR A 87 -3.31 5.19 -3.56
C THR A 87 -3.02 5.78 -2.17
N PRO A 88 -4.03 6.02 -1.32
CA PRO A 88 -3.82 6.21 0.11
C PRO A 88 -3.23 4.95 0.77
N TRP A 89 -2.29 5.14 1.70
CA TRP A 89 -1.65 4.04 2.41
C TRP A 89 -2.09 3.98 3.87
N HIS A 90 -2.79 2.91 4.22
CA HIS A 90 -3.09 2.60 5.62
C HIS A 90 -2.00 1.67 6.17
N VAL A 91 -0.87 2.28 6.55
CA VAL A 91 0.27 1.60 7.16
C VAL A 91 0.34 1.94 8.63
N ARG A 92 0.65 0.97 9.47
CA ARG A 92 0.67 1.15 10.93
C ARG A 92 1.89 0.50 11.54
N THR A 93 2.43 1.15 12.55
CA THR A 93 3.63 0.75 13.31
C THR A 93 3.56 -0.66 13.88
N TYR A 94 2.34 -1.19 14.07
CA TYR A 94 2.10 -2.59 14.48
C TYR A 94 2.05 -3.61 13.33
N GLY A 95 2.48 -3.24 12.12
CA GLY A 95 2.65 -4.17 10.99
C GLY A 95 1.45 -4.32 10.04
N LEU A 96 0.44 -3.44 10.11
CA LEU A 96 -0.57 -3.33 9.07
C LEU A 96 0.00 -2.60 7.86
N PHE A 97 -0.15 -3.18 6.68
CA PHE A 97 0.40 -2.67 5.44
C PHE A 97 -0.63 -2.76 4.32
N THR A 98 -1.37 -1.68 4.09
CA THR A 98 -2.52 -1.67 3.17
C THR A 98 -2.41 -0.54 2.15
N ALA A 99 -2.51 -0.89 0.86
CA ALA A 99 -2.80 0.02 -0.24
C ALA A 99 -4.34 0.12 -0.38
N ASN A 100 -4.93 1.27 -0.03
CA ASN A 100 -6.39 1.40 0.08
C ASN A 100 -6.96 2.55 -0.77
N PRO A 101 -7.32 2.31 -2.04
CA PRO A 101 -7.87 3.35 -2.92
C PRO A 101 -9.29 3.81 -2.54
N PHE A 102 -9.93 3.15 -1.59
CA PHE A 102 -11.31 3.46 -1.17
C PHE A 102 -11.38 4.35 0.08
N ALA A 103 -10.25 4.65 0.73
CA ALA A 103 -10.23 5.37 2.00
C ALA A 103 -9.67 6.80 1.83
N LEU A 104 -10.31 7.62 0.98
CA LEU A 104 -9.87 9.00 0.76
C LEU A 104 -10.13 9.86 1.99
N GLU A 105 -11.34 9.82 2.55
CA GLU A 105 -11.67 10.55 3.79
C GLU A 105 -11.05 9.87 5.01
N LYS A 106 -11.28 8.57 5.17
CA LYS A 106 -10.97 7.85 6.43
C LYS A 106 -9.48 7.61 6.67
N VAL A 107 -8.67 7.62 5.62
CA VAL A 107 -7.21 7.39 5.71
C VAL A 107 -6.42 8.60 5.24
N ALA A 108 -6.69 9.12 4.04
CA ALA A 108 -5.95 10.26 3.52
C ALA A 108 -6.43 11.61 4.08
N GLY A 109 -7.58 11.66 4.77
CA GLY A 109 -8.13 12.89 5.35
C GLY A 109 -8.64 13.88 4.29
N GLU A 110 -9.00 13.40 3.11
CA GLU A 110 -9.59 14.22 2.06
C GLU A 110 -11.02 14.64 2.44
N LYS A 111 -11.49 15.75 1.84
CA LYS A 111 -12.83 16.26 2.16
C LYS A 111 -13.94 15.42 1.55
N ASP A 112 -13.67 14.81 0.42
CA ASP A 112 -14.63 14.01 -0.31
C ASP A 112 -14.51 12.53 0.07
N SER A 113 -15.68 11.87 0.17
CA SER A 113 -15.72 10.43 0.44
C SER A 113 -15.02 9.62 -0.65
N GLY A 114 -14.34 8.58 -0.25
CA GLY A 114 -13.77 7.56 -1.13
C GLY A 114 -14.78 6.57 -1.70
N ASP A 115 -16.07 6.76 -1.48
CA ASP A 115 -17.13 5.90 -2.03
C ASP A 115 -16.99 5.74 -3.55
N VAL A 116 -17.24 4.53 -4.04
CA VAL A 116 -17.20 4.19 -5.47
C VAL A 116 -18.48 3.48 -5.85
N ASP A 117 -19.23 4.08 -6.77
CA ASP A 117 -20.38 3.43 -7.39
C ASP A 117 -19.93 2.70 -8.67
N LEU A 118 -20.22 1.43 -8.75
CA LEU A 118 -20.04 0.60 -9.97
C LEU A 118 -21.40 0.21 -10.51
N ALA A 119 -21.69 0.65 -11.73
CA ALA A 119 -22.81 0.14 -12.49
C ALA A 119 -22.56 -1.30 -12.97
N LYS A 120 -23.61 -1.97 -13.42
CA LYS A 120 -23.48 -3.29 -14.02
C LYS A 120 -22.48 -3.27 -15.19
N ASP A 121 -21.59 -4.25 -15.21
CA ASP A 121 -20.49 -4.42 -16.16
C ASP A 121 -19.38 -3.36 -16.12
N GLN A 122 -19.51 -2.32 -15.33
CA GLN A 122 -18.41 -1.39 -15.04
C GLN A 122 -17.35 -2.06 -14.17
N SER A 123 -16.07 -1.78 -14.42
CA SER A 123 -14.98 -2.33 -13.62
C SER A 123 -13.94 -1.27 -13.27
N ILE A 124 -13.26 -1.51 -12.16
CA ILE A 124 -12.02 -0.80 -11.75
C ILE A 124 -10.91 -1.83 -11.57
N THR A 125 -9.68 -1.41 -11.80
CA THR A 125 -8.51 -2.27 -11.70
C THR A 125 -7.51 -1.70 -10.71
N LEU A 126 -7.06 -2.53 -9.77
CA LEU A 126 -5.96 -2.23 -8.85
C LEU A 126 -4.73 -2.99 -9.32
N ARG A 127 -3.58 -2.29 -9.44
CA ARG A 127 -2.31 -2.86 -9.89
C ARG A 127 -1.22 -2.55 -8.89
N HIS A 128 -0.62 -3.62 -8.36
CA HIS A 128 0.45 -3.53 -7.40
C HIS A 128 1.56 -4.53 -7.70
N ARG A 129 2.79 -4.21 -7.26
CA ARG A 129 3.90 -5.16 -7.20
C ARG A 129 4.35 -5.28 -5.76
N ILE A 130 4.49 -6.52 -5.27
CA ILE A 130 5.12 -6.82 -3.98
C ILE A 130 6.53 -7.35 -4.24
N ILE A 131 7.51 -6.77 -3.55
CA ILE A 131 8.92 -7.17 -3.59
C ILE A 131 9.33 -7.59 -2.18
N PHE A 132 9.81 -8.83 -2.03
CA PHE A 132 10.51 -9.28 -0.84
C PHE A 132 12.00 -9.09 -1.09
N HIS A 133 12.73 -8.52 -0.14
CA HIS A 133 14.13 -8.19 -0.35
C HIS A 133 14.95 -8.30 0.93
N GLU A 134 16.26 -8.37 0.77
CA GLU A 134 17.24 -8.22 1.84
C GLU A 134 17.60 -6.75 2.01
N GLY A 135 17.98 -6.36 3.23
CA GLY A 135 18.37 -5.00 3.57
C GLY A 135 17.21 -4.01 3.61
N ASP A 136 17.56 -2.74 3.53
CA ASP A 136 16.61 -1.62 3.48
C ASP A 136 16.18 -1.27 2.04
N GLU A 137 15.28 -0.30 1.91
CA GLU A 137 14.72 0.18 0.63
C GLU A 137 15.79 0.71 -0.34
N LYS A 138 16.94 1.20 0.18
CA LYS A 138 18.04 1.74 -0.64
C LYS A 138 18.90 0.63 -1.19
N MET A 139 19.25 -0.35 -0.34
CA MET A 139 20.00 -1.54 -0.76
C MET A 139 19.21 -2.32 -1.82
N ALA A 140 17.90 -2.45 -1.63
CA ALA A 140 17.00 -3.14 -2.55
C ALA A 140 16.62 -2.29 -3.78
N LYS A 141 17.02 -1.01 -3.84
CA LYS A 141 16.73 -0.09 -4.95
C LYS A 141 15.23 0.00 -5.28
N ILE A 142 14.40 0.14 -4.24
CA ILE A 142 12.94 0.12 -4.40
C ILE A 142 12.46 1.28 -5.29
N ALA A 143 13.08 2.45 -5.22
CA ALA A 143 12.73 3.58 -6.08
C ALA A 143 12.96 3.27 -7.57
N GLU A 144 14.08 2.65 -7.93
CA GLU A 144 14.39 2.23 -9.30
C GLU A 144 13.47 1.09 -9.75
N ALA A 145 13.17 0.15 -8.85
CA ALA A 145 12.23 -0.93 -9.13
C ALA A 145 10.82 -0.38 -9.44
N TRP A 146 10.39 0.67 -8.73
CA TRP A 146 9.14 1.34 -9.05
C TRP A 146 9.19 2.02 -10.41
N GLN A 147 10.26 2.77 -10.73
CA GLN A 147 10.40 3.42 -12.03
C GLN A 147 10.32 2.43 -13.20
N ALA A 148 10.92 1.23 -13.04
CA ALA A 148 10.83 0.16 -14.03
C ALA A 148 9.44 -0.50 -14.11
N TYR A 149 8.70 -0.51 -13.01
CA TYR A 149 7.34 -1.06 -12.95
C TYR A 149 6.30 -0.10 -13.53
N ALA A 150 6.53 1.20 -13.43
CA ALA A 150 5.61 2.26 -13.83
C ALA A 150 5.64 2.58 -15.36
N GLN A 151 6.47 1.88 -16.13
CA GLN A 151 6.55 1.98 -17.60
C GLN A 151 5.53 1.08 -18.27
#